data_f33b4ce70b34df00cda48cc9d234dcee
#
_entry.id   f33b4ce70b34df00cda48cc9d234dcee
#
_cell.length_a   1.000
_cell.length_b   1.000
_cell.length_c   1.000
_cell.angle_alpha   90.00
_cell.angle_beta   90.00
_cell.angle_gamma   90.00
#
_symmetry.space_group_name_H-M   'P 1'
#
loop_
_entity.id
_entity.type
_entity.pdbx_description
1 polymer ?
#
loop_
_entity_poly.entity_id
_entity_poly.type
_entity_poly.pdbx_seq_one_letter_code
_entity_poly.pdbx_strand_id
1 'polypeptide(L)'
;MDRLNGTPRLMIVSDLDSTMVDHDDPQNLSLLRFNALWEAYYRPDSLLVFSTGRSPDSYQLLRAEKPLLTPDITVMSVGTEIAYGESMVPDVGWEQLLNQRWDRGVVVEETSKFPDLLPQSEIDQRPHKVSFYVEKVKALKIIDVLSERLEKRGLDVKIIYSSGIALDVLPKGAGKGQALAYLLKKFAFDGTLPANTLVCGDSGNDAELLSIPQVYGVMVSNAQEELLEWYSENMRNNSNIIHATERCAAGIIQGIGSFCLGPNVSPRDIGDFQKCKVDIISPGYEVVKFYLFYERWRCADIPKSTHHMQNLKSVFHSYCTLVHPSGTEQHIYQCVDEMEKLHGDWQGRQFQVWVDRVSSAQIGSDLWLVKCAKWESHGEEKYCCLTTILMSSKAELPNDFIWLHVHQTWLDGCGVKQPDTWSASKYINLNTFNSIFAATAADSLNENVAATFFISVLSSGAVLQNKLEPISLWQIDIPF
;
A
#
# COMPACT_ATOMS: atom_id res chain seq x y z
N MET A 1 12.15 -4.46 -0.36
CA MET A 1 11.93 -5.48 0.71
C MET A 1 12.80 -5.25 1.94
N ASP A 2 13.64 -4.24 1.93
CA ASP A 2 14.63 -3.92 2.97
C ASP A 2 14.03 -3.51 4.35
N ARG A 3 12.70 -3.35 4.42
CA ARG A 3 12.00 -3.01 5.66
C ARG A 3 11.76 -4.20 6.59
N LEU A 4 11.83 -5.43 6.06
CA LEU A 4 11.56 -6.64 6.84
C LEU A 4 12.85 -7.19 7.45
N ASN A 5 12.85 -7.35 8.76
CA ASN A 5 13.93 -8.01 9.49
C ASN A 5 13.64 -9.51 9.57
N GLY A 6 13.91 -10.25 8.49
CA GLY A 6 13.76 -11.72 8.44
C GLY A 6 12.59 -12.20 7.59
N THR A 7 12.14 -13.42 7.87
CA THR A 7 11.06 -14.09 7.12
C THR A 7 9.71 -13.42 7.34
N PRO A 8 8.98 -13.04 6.29
CA PRO A 8 7.65 -12.48 6.43
C PRO A 8 6.69 -13.45 7.14
N ARG A 9 5.91 -12.94 8.11
CA ARG A 9 4.88 -13.73 8.79
C ARG A 9 3.74 -14.10 7.86
N LEU A 10 3.34 -13.16 7.01
CA LEU A 10 2.23 -13.32 6.07
C LEU A 10 2.56 -12.59 4.76
N MET A 11 2.16 -13.18 3.63
CA MET A 11 2.08 -12.51 2.35
C MET A 11 0.63 -12.52 1.89
N ILE A 12 0.05 -11.34 1.66
CA ILE A 12 -1.28 -11.20 1.06
C ILE A 12 -1.10 -10.88 -0.42
N VAL A 13 -1.65 -11.72 -1.29
CA VAL A 13 -1.66 -11.54 -2.74
C VAL A 13 -3.10 -11.31 -3.17
N SER A 14 -3.44 -10.11 -3.57
CA SER A 14 -4.81 -9.75 -3.92
C SER A 14 -4.91 -9.26 -5.35
N ASP A 15 -5.93 -9.73 -6.08
CA ASP A 15 -6.41 -8.98 -7.22
C ASP A 15 -6.93 -7.61 -6.78
N LEU A 16 -7.07 -6.68 -7.73
CA LEU A 16 -7.49 -5.31 -7.46
C LEU A 16 -8.99 -5.10 -7.77
N ASP A 17 -9.36 -5.19 -9.03
CA ASP A 17 -10.72 -4.87 -9.46
C ASP A 17 -11.71 -5.88 -8.90
N SER A 18 -12.75 -5.40 -8.22
CA SER A 18 -13.78 -6.23 -7.57
C SER A 18 -13.25 -7.19 -6.49
N THR A 19 -11.95 -7.18 -6.17
CA THR A 19 -11.35 -7.96 -5.07
C THR A 19 -10.82 -7.06 -3.96
N MET A 20 -9.81 -6.21 -4.20
CA MET A 20 -9.36 -5.20 -3.22
C MET A 20 -10.24 -3.95 -3.31
N VAL A 21 -10.59 -3.55 -4.53
CA VAL A 21 -11.37 -2.34 -4.83
C VAL A 21 -12.81 -2.71 -5.13
N ASP A 22 -13.75 -2.11 -4.39
CA ASP A 22 -15.17 -2.13 -4.71
C ASP A 22 -15.50 -0.89 -5.56
N HIS A 23 -15.82 -1.11 -6.85
CA HIS A 23 -16.19 -0.01 -7.74
C HIS A 23 -17.61 0.50 -7.48
N ASP A 24 -18.45 -0.28 -6.77
CA ASP A 24 -19.80 0.10 -6.37
C ASP A 24 -19.81 0.88 -5.04
N ASP A 25 -18.66 0.98 -4.35
CA ASP A 25 -18.50 1.75 -3.11
C ASP A 25 -17.77 3.09 -3.38
N PRO A 26 -18.51 4.19 -3.57
CA PRO A 26 -17.92 5.50 -3.83
C PRO A 26 -17.16 6.07 -2.62
N GLN A 27 -17.42 5.55 -1.42
CA GLN A 27 -16.73 5.96 -0.19
C GLN A 27 -15.52 5.09 0.12
N ASN A 28 -15.27 4.03 -0.64
CA ASN A 28 -14.15 3.10 -0.46
C ASN A 28 -14.02 2.56 0.98
N LEU A 29 -15.13 2.34 1.67
CA LEU A 29 -15.15 2.00 3.11
C LEU A 29 -14.44 0.68 3.40
N SER A 30 -14.71 -0.35 2.59
CA SER A 30 -14.07 -1.66 2.76
C SER A 30 -12.55 -1.58 2.52
N LEU A 31 -12.12 -0.82 1.51
CA LEU A 31 -10.72 -0.58 1.20
C LEU A 31 -10.02 0.20 2.32
N LEU A 32 -10.61 1.27 2.82
CA LEU A 32 -10.06 2.05 3.93
C LEU A 32 -9.99 1.26 5.25
N ARG A 33 -10.93 0.34 5.48
CA ARG A 33 -10.87 -0.60 6.63
C ARG A 33 -9.66 -1.54 6.48
N PHE A 34 -9.43 -2.08 5.29
CA PHE A 34 -8.24 -2.89 5.01
C PHE A 34 -6.96 -2.09 5.17
N ASN A 35 -6.90 -0.87 4.64
CA ASN A 35 -5.73 0.00 4.77
C ASN A 35 -5.34 0.24 6.23
N ALA A 36 -6.30 0.61 7.07
CA ALA A 36 -6.06 0.82 8.49
C ALA A 36 -5.61 -0.47 9.20
N LEU A 37 -6.21 -1.61 8.87
CA LEU A 37 -5.83 -2.91 9.40
C LEU A 37 -4.39 -3.28 8.99
N TRP A 38 -4.05 -3.10 7.71
CA TRP A 38 -2.74 -3.42 7.16
C TRP A 38 -1.63 -2.59 7.80
N GLU A 39 -1.78 -1.28 7.80
CA GLU A 39 -0.75 -0.36 8.31
C GLU A 39 -0.58 -0.47 9.84
N ALA A 40 -1.65 -0.81 10.57
CA ALA A 40 -1.59 -0.98 12.01
C ALA A 40 -0.92 -2.29 12.47
N TYR A 41 -1.15 -3.41 11.75
CA TYR A 41 -0.82 -4.74 12.29
C TYR A 41 0.03 -5.62 11.38
N TYR A 42 0.05 -5.36 10.08
CA TYR A 42 0.67 -6.25 9.09
C TYR A 42 1.92 -5.68 8.45
N ARG A 43 1.92 -4.38 8.18
CA ARG A 43 3.05 -3.72 7.51
C ARG A 43 4.42 -4.03 8.10
N PRO A 44 4.62 -4.10 9.43
CA PRO A 44 5.94 -4.31 10.01
C PRO A 44 6.59 -5.66 9.67
N ASP A 45 5.79 -6.71 9.48
CA ASP A 45 6.26 -8.10 9.38
C ASP A 45 5.68 -8.91 8.23
N SER A 46 4.91 -8.29 7.35
CA SER A 46 4.17 -8.98 6.29
C SER A 46 4.35 -8.28 4.93
N LEU A 47 4.06 -8.99 3.84
CA LEU A 47 4.16 -8.51 2.46
C LEU A 47 2.77 -8.32 1.83
N LEU A 48 2.57 -7.18 1.18
CA LEU A 48 1.40 -6.91 0.35
C LEU A 48 1.78 -6.99 -1.13
N VAL A 49 1.06 -7.82 -1.86
CA VAL A 49 1.24 -8.01 -3.30
C VAL A 49 -0.09 -7.72 -3.99
N PHE A 50 -0.08 -6.84 -4.96
CA PHE A 50 -1.20 -6.70 -5.87
C PHE A 50 -0.95 -7.51 -7.14
N SER A 51 -1.95 -8.27 -7.59
CA SER A 51 -1.86 -9.13 -8.77
C SER A 51 -3.03 -8.86 -9.69
N THR A 52 -2.83 -8.02 -10.71
CA THR A 52 -3.91 -7.44 -11.51
C THR A 52 -3.79 -7.72 -13.00
N GLY A 53 -4.91 -7.71 -13.72
CA GLY A 53 -4.96 -7.68 -15.17
C GLY A 53 -4.57 -6.34 -15.79
N ARG A 54 -4.58 -5.27 -14.99
CA ARG A 54 -4.24 -3.92 -15.43
C ARG A 54 -2.80 -3.82 -15.90
N SER A 55 -2.59 -3.03 -16.96
CA SER A 55 -1.26 -2.58 -17.38
C SER A 55 -0.67 -1.59 -16.35
N PRO A 56 0.65 -1.32 -16.35
CA PRO A 56 1.25 -0.32 -15.47
C PRO A 56 0.55 1.03 -15.51
N ASP A 57 0.22 1.54 -16.70
CA ASP A 57 -0.45 2.83 -16.84
C ASP A 57 -1.88 2.80 -16.28
N SER A 58 -2.65 1.75 -16.58
CA SER A 58 -4.00 1.56 -16.04
C SER A 58 -3.99 1.35 -14.51
N TYR A 59 -2.96 0.72 -13.97
CA TYR A 59 -2.75 0.60 -12.52
C TYR A 59 -2.47 1.97 -11.88
N GLN A 60 -1.63 2.80 -12.49
CA GLN A 60 -1.36 4.16 -11.99
C GLN A 60 -2.62 5.03 -11.99
N LEU A 61 -3.47 4.92 -13.02
CA LEU A 61 -4.77 5.59 -13.04
C LEU A 61 -5.67 5.16 -11.87
N LEU A 62 -5.74 3.85 -11.59
CA LEU A 62 -6.50 3.35 -10.44
C LEU A 62 -5.95 3.87 -9.11
N ARG A 63 -4.63 3.94 -8.95
CA ARG A 63 -4.00 4.51 -7.76
C ARG A 63 -4.30 6.00 -7.59
N ALA A 64 -4.38 6.74 -8.69
CA ALA A 64 -4.78 8.14 -8.64
C ALA A 64 -6.25 8.30 -8.23
N GLU A 65 -7.12 7.35 -8.63
CA GLU A 65 -8.54 7.39 -8.33
C GLU A 65 -8.88 6.87 -6.91
N LYS A 66 -8.32 5.72 -6.52
CA LYS A 66 -8.67 5.00 -5.29
C LYS A 66 -7.62 5.18 -4.18
N PRO A 67 -8.00 5.11 -2.90
CA PRO A 67 -7.06 5.19 -1.77
C PRO A 67 -6.28 3.86 -1.59
N LEU A 68 -5.59 3.42 -2.64
CA LEU A 68 -4.78 2.20 -2.61
C LEU A 68 -3.49 2.40 -1.82
N LEU A 69 -3.14 1.41 -1.00
CA LEU A 69 -1.82 1.31 -0.37
C LEU A 69 -0.74 1.07 -1.41
N THR A 70 0.49 1.43 -1.06
CA THR A 70 1.67 1.06 -1.82
C THR A 70 2.06 -0.38 -1.47
N PRO A 71 1.94 -1.35 -2.40
CA PRO A 71 2.33 -2.73 -2.16
C PRO A 71 3.85 -2.88 -2.18
N ASP A 72 4.33 -4.00 -1.65
CA ASP A 72 5.74 -4.37 -1.75
C ASP A 72 6.09 -4.90 -3.14
N ILE A 73 5.13 -5.58 -3.77
CA ILE A 73 5.26 -6.14 -5.11
C ILE A 73 3.96 -5.89 -5.88
N THR A 74 4.11 -5.54 -7.15
CA THR A 74 2.97 -5.42 -8.08
C THR A 74 3.18 -6.39 -9.23
N VAL A 75 2.25 -7.32 -9.41
CA VAL A 75 2.14 -8.22 -10.55
C VAL A 75 1.06 -7.66 -11.46
N MET A 76 1.40 -7.29 -12.68
CA MET A 76 0.54 -6.58 -13.62
C MET A 76 0.36 -7.34 -14.92
N SER A 77 -0.57 -6.83 -15.74
CA SER A 77 -0.80 -7.34 -17.10
C SER A 77 -1.05 -8.85 -17.12
N VAL A 78 -1.92 -9.31 -16.21
CA VAL A 78 -2.27 -10.75 -16.04
C VAL A 78 -1.04 -11.60 -15.70
N GLY A 79 -0.10 -11.06 -14.91
CA GLY A 79 1.09 -11.80 -14.49
C GLY A 79 2.24 -11.80 -15.49
N THR A 80 2.24 -10.91 -16.48
CA THR A 80 3.37 -10.77 -17.41
C THR A 80 4.43 -9.80 -16.92
N GLU A 81 4.11 -8.94 -15.97
CA GLU A 81 5.02 -7.93 -15.44
C GLU A 81 5.07 -8.00 -13.92
N ILE A 82 6.27 -8.03 -13.34
CA ILE A 82 6.50 -7.97 -11.89
C ILE A 82 7.36 -6.75 -11.60
N ALA A 83 6.92 -5.93 -10.64
CA ALA A 83 7.65 -4.75 -10.19
C ALA A 83 7.71 -4.66 -8.66
N TYR A 84 8.77 -4.06 -8.13
CA TYR A 84 9.04 -3.95 -6.70
C TYR A 84 8.94 -2.52 -6.19
N GLY A 85 8.24 -2.36 -5.08
CA GLY A 85 8.15 -1.12 -4.32
C GLY A 85 7.47 0.03 -5.06
N GLU A 86 7.58 1.21 -4.49
CA GLU A 86 6.98 2.44 -5.03
C GLU A 86 7.60 2.86 -6.36
N SER A 87 8.91 2.66 -6.50
CA SER A 87 9.66 3.00 -7.73
C SER A 87 9.37 2.05 -8.89
N MET A 88 8.53 1.03 -8.69
CA MET A 88 8.13 0.07 -9.71
C MET A 88 9.33 -0.56 -10.44
N VAL A 89 10.35 -0.98 -9.68
CA VAL A 89 11.56 -1.60 -10.23
C VAL A 89 11.20 -2.95 -10.86
N PRO A 90 11.41 -3.17 -12.18
CA PRO A 90 10.99 -4.40 -12.84
C PRO A 90 11.85 -5.61 -12.42
N ASP A 91 11.24 -6.81 -12.41
CA ASP A 91 11.97 -8.08 -12.25
C ASP A 91 12.53 -8.56 -13.59
N VAL A 92 13.81 -8.26 -13.81
CA VAL A 92 14.51 -8.64 -15.05
C VAL A 92 14.57 -10.17 -15.25
N GLY A 93 14.67 -10.95 -14.15
CA GLY A 93 14.70 -12.41 -14.23
C GLY A 93 13.36 -12.98 -14.72
N TRP A 94 12.25 -12.38 -14.29
CA TRP A 94 10.93 -12.74 -14.79
C TRP A 94 10.76 -12.43 -16.27
N GLU A 95 11.16 -11.25 -16.69
CA GLU A 95 11.13 -10.85 -18.10
C GLU A 95 11.94 -11.80 -18.99
N GLN A 96 13.17 -12.15 -18.58
CA GLN A 96 14.03 -13.10 -19.30
C GLN A 96 13.39 -14.48 -19.41
N LEU A 97 12.68 -14.93 -18.38
CA LEU A 97 11.98 -16.21 -18.40
C LEU A 97 10.83 -16.19 -19.41
N LEU A 98 10.06 -15.10 -19.47
CA LEU A 98 8.94 -14.97 -20.40
C LEU A 98 9.37 -14.80 -21.86
N ASN A 99 10.57 -14.28 -22.13
CA ASN A 99 11.13 -14.17 -23.47
C ASN A 99 11.38 -15.53 -24.14
N GLN A 100 11.40 -16.62 -23.35
CA GLN A 100 11.59 -17.95 -23.90
C GLN A 100 10.36 -18.40 -24.69
N ARG A 101 10.56 -18.75 -25.99
CA ARG A 101 9.49 -19.23 -26.90
C ARG A 101 8.30 -18.27 -27.03
N TRP A 102 8.58 -16.96 -26.95
CA TRP A 102 7.60 -15.92 -27.16
C TRP A 102 8.06 -14.99 -28.29
N ASP A 103 7.17 -14.72 -29.22
CA ASP A 103 7.35 -13.72 -30.27
C ASP A 103 6.03 -12.96 -30.45
N ARG A 104 6.00 -11.73 -29.94
CA ARG A 104 4.82 -10.88 -30.02
C ARG A 104 4.39 -10.59 -31.46
N GLY A 105 5.37 -10.45 -32.37
CA GLY A 105 5.08 -10.17 -33.79
C GLY A 105 4.30 -11.31 -34.44
N VAL A 106 4.70 -12.56 -34.18
CA VAL A 106 3.98 -13.76 -34.66
C VAL A 106 2.59 -13.85 -34.05
N VAL A 107 2.43 -13.52 -32.75
CA VAL A 107 1.10 -13.50 -32.10
C VAL A 107 0.19 -12.48 -32.78
N VAL A 108 0.67 -11.25 -33.02
CA VAL A 108 -0.10 -10.19 -33.70
C VAL A 108 -0.45 -10.61 -35.12
N GLU A 109 0.47 -11.22 -35.87
CA GLU A 109 0.21 -11.74 -37.22
C GLU A 109 -0.89 -12.81 -37.22
N GLU A 110 -0.84 -13.78 -36.30
CA GLU A 110 -1.83 -14.86 -36.26
C GLU A 110 -3.20 -14.37 -35.77
N THR A 111 -3.24 -13.49 -34.76
CA THR A 111 -4.49 -12.94 -34.23
C THR A 111 -5.19 -12.01 -35.24
N SER A 112 -4.46 -11.29 -36.10
CA SER A 112 -5.04 -10.44 -37.16
C SER A 112 -5.90 -11.21 -38.16
N LYS A 113 -5.76 -12.53 -38.22
CA LYS A 113 -6.57 -13.41 -39.10
C LYS A 113 -7.99 -13.68 -38.54
N PHE A 114 -8.27 -13.20 -37.33
CA PHE A 114 -9.56 -13.38 -36.66
C PHE A 114 -10.27 -12.01 -36.52
N PRO A 115 -11.19 -11.67 -37.41
CA PRO A 115 -11.84 -10.36 -37.44
C PRO A 115 -12.73 -10.09 -36.20
N ASP A 116 -13.12 -11.11 -35.46
CA ASP A 116 -13.89 -10.99 -34.21
C ASP A 116 -13.04 -10.55 -33.03
N LEU A 117 -11.71 -10.61 -33.11
CA LEU A 117 -10.79 -10.13 -32.09
C LEU A 117 -10.59 -8.61 -32.26
N LEU A 118 -11.23 -7.82 -31.41
CA LEU A 118 -11.10 -6.36 -31.40
C LEU A 118 -9.96 -5.98 -30.43
N PRO A 119 -8.84 -5.40 -30.91
CA PRO A 119 -7.74 -5.03 -30.03
C PRO A 119 -8.19 -4.12 -28.88
N GLN A 120 -7.72 -4.37 -27.67
CA GLN A 120 -7.84 -3.42 -26.56
C GLN A 120 -6.96 -2.19 -26.80
N SER A 121 -7.05 -1.20 -25.91
CA SER A 121 -6.31 0.05 -26.02
C SER A 121 -4.78 -0.17 -26.09
N GLU A 122 -4.03 0.78 -26.63
CA GLU A 122 -2.57 0.66 -26.74
C GLU A 122 -1.88 0.50 -25.39
N ILE A 123 -2.41 1.08 -24.32
CA ILE A 123 -1.86 0.95 -22.97
C ILE A 123 -2.01 -0.47 -22.40
N ASP A 124 -2.94 -1.26 -22.91
CA ASP A 124 -3.19 -2.64 -22.52
C ASP A 124 -2.36 -3.65 -23.32
N GLN A 125 -1.79 -3.21 -24.45
CA GLN A 125 -0.87 -4.00 -25.26
C GLN A 125 0.53 -3.96 -24.66
N ARG A 126 1.06 -5.13 -24.25
CA ARG A 126 2.36 -5.20 -23.56
C ARG A 126 3.36 -6.08 -24.32
N PRO A 127 4.65 -6.03 -24.01
CA PRO A 127 5.64 -6.90 -24.64
C PRO A 127 5.28 -8.39 -24.58
N HIS A 128 4.73 -8.87 -23.45
CA HIS A 128 4.33 -10.25 -23.23
C HIS A 128 2.81 -10.45 -23.13
N LYS A 129 2.01 -9.49 -23.62
CA LYS A 129 0.54 -9.59 -23.61
C LYS A 129 -0.03 -8.96 -24.87
N VAL A 130 -0.88 -9.70 -25.58
CA VAL A 130 -1.68 -9.18 -26.69
C VAL A 130 -3.15 -9.35 -26.32
N SER A 131 -3.90 -8.24 -26.23
CA SER A 131 -5.22 -8.17 -25.59
C SER A 131 -6.31 -7.78 -26.57
N PHE A 132 -7.46 -8.44 -26.45
CA PHE A 132 -8.62 -8.24 -27.32
C PHE A 132 -9.91 -8.17 -26.52
N TYR A 133 -10.92 -7.52 -27.10
CA TYR A 133 -12.32 -7.70 -26.73
C TYR A 133 -12.96 -8.71 -27.68
N VAL A 134 -13.72 -9.67 -27.12
CA VAL A 134 -14.46 -10.66 -27.88
C VAL A 134 -15.60 -11.25 -27.05
N GLU A 135 -16.75 -11.50 -27.66
CA GLU A 135 -17.88 -12.16 -27.00
C GLU A 135 -17.57 -13.62 -26.65
N LYS A 136 -18.07 -14.14 -25.50
CA LYS A 136 -17.81 -15.50 -24.98
C LYS A 136 -18.00 -16.59 -26.03
N VAL A 137 -19.11 -16.55 -26.78
CA VAL A 137 -19.45 -17.59 -27.80
C VAL A 137 -18.42 -17.61 -28.93
N LYS A 138 -17.88 -16.44 -29.32
CA LYS A 138 -16.84 -16.32 -30.34
C LYS A 138 -15.47 -16.70 -29.80
N ALA A 139 -15.16 -16.27 -28.58
CA ALA A 139 -13.92 -16.59 -27.88
C ALA A 139 -13.70 -18.13 -27.83
N LEU A 140 -14.69 -18.89 -27.39
CA LEU A 140 -14.61 -20.35 -27.30
C LEU A 140 -14.29 -21.04 -28.64
N LYS A 141 -14.71 -20.46 -29.77
CA LYS A 141 -14.38 -20.99 -31.10
C LYS A 141 -13.00 -20.60 -31.58
N ILE A 142 -12.48 -19.48 -31.12
CA ILE A 142 -11.20 -18.93 -31.55
C ILE A 142 -10.04 -19.53 -30.75
N ILE A 143 -10.20 -19.76 -29.45
CA ILE A 143 -9.12 -20.14 -28.53
C ILE A 143 -8.38 -21.36 -29.01
N ASP A 144 -9.08 -22.47 -29.31
CA ASP A 144 -8.46 -23.72 -29.72
C ASP A 144 -7.73 -23.59 -31.05
N VAL A 145 -8.38 -22.95 -32.04
CA VAL A 145 -7.80 -22.75 -33.36
C VAL A 145 -6.59 -21.83 -33.32
N LEU A 146 -6.64 -20.75 -32.54
CA LEU A 146 -5.54 -19.82 -32.40
C LEU A 146 -4.37 -20.47 -31.66
N SER A 147 -4.65 -21.24 -30.59
CA SER A 147 -3.63 -21.97 -29.83
C SER A 147 -2.87 -22.95 -30.74
N GLU A 148 -3.59 -23.79 -31.53
CA GLU A 148 -2.98 -24.72 -32.47
C GLU A 148 -2.13 -24.01 -33.54
N ARG A 149 -2.56 -22.86 -34.04
CA ARG A 149 -1.83 -22.08 -35.04
C ARG A 149 -0.52 -21.51 -34.48
N LEU A 150 -0.56 -20.98 -33.25
CA LEU A 150 0.61 -20.42 -32.60
C LEU A 150 1.62 -21.52 -32.23
N GLU A 151 1.14 -22.68 -31.79
CA GLU A 151 1.98 -23.86 -31.55
C GLU A 151 2.70 -24.33 -32.84
N LYS A 152 2.00 -24.37 -33.97
CA LYS A 152 2.61 -24.69 -35.30
C LYS A 152 3.68 -23.68 -35.73
N ARG A 153 3.62 -22.44 -35.21
CA ARG A 153 4.65 -21.41 -35.40
C ARG A 153 5.81 -21.53 -34.41
N GLY A 154 5.79 -22.54 -33.53
CA GLY A 154 6.83 -22.82 -32.53
C GLY A 154 6.72 -21.98 -31.25
N LEU A 155 5.60 -21.29 -31.04
CA LEU A 155 5.34 -20.53 -29.83
C LEU A 155 4.65 -21.39 -28.78
N ASP A 156 4.97 -21.13 -27.52
CA ASP A 156 4.35 -21.76 -26.36
C ASP A 156 3.51 -20.72 -25.62
N VAL A 157 2.22 -20.70 -25.91
CA VAL A 157 1.29 -19.64 -25.49
C VAL A 157 0.21 -20.15 -24.54
N LYS A 158 -0.35 -19.24 -23.77
CA LYS A 158 -1.57 -19.39 -22.98
C LYS A 158 -2.56 -18.34 -23.46
N ILE A 159 -3.82 -18.72 -23.62
CA ILE A 159 -4.92 -17.80 -23.93
C ILE A 159 -5.86 -17.80 -22.74
N ILE A 160 -6.08 -16.62 -22.16
CA ILE A 160 -6.95 -16.42 -21.00
C ILE A 160 -8.16 -15.62 -21.44
N TYR A 161 -9.35 -16.10 -21.10
CA TYR A 161 -10.60 -15.36 -21.24
C TYR A 161 -11.11 -14.98 -19.85
N SER A 162 -11.42 -13.72 -19.64
CA SER A 162 -11.85 -13.21 -18.33
C SER A 162 -12.85 -12.07 -18.47
N SER A 163 -13.55 -11.79 -17.36
CA SER A 163 -14.52 -10.68 -17.25
C SER A 163 -15.62 -10.71 -18.33
N GLY A 164 -15.92 -11.89 -18.89
CA GLY A 164 -16.97 -12.07 -19.89
C GLY A 164 -16.71 -11.44 -21.27
N ILE A 165 -15.58 -10.75 -21.48
CA ILE A 165 -15.30 -9.99 -22.71
C ILE A 165 -13.81 -9.88 -23.09
N ALA A 166 -12.89 -10.07 -22.14
CA ALA A 166 -11.46 -9.90 -22.38
C ALA A 166 -10.78 -11.22 -22.76
N LEU A 167 -9.97 -11.21 -23.83
CA LEU A 167 -9.14 -12.33 -24.26
C LEU A 167 -7.69 -11.86 -24.36
N ASP A 168 -6.82 -12.49 -23.56
CA ASP A 168 -5.40 -12.20 -23.50
C ASP A 168 -4.58 -13.37 -24.01
N VAL A 169 -3.62 -13.11 -24.92
CA VAL A 169 -2.64 -14.08 -25.40
C VAL A 169 -1.32 -13.76 -24.73
N LEU A 170 -0.78 -14.74 -23.97
CA LEU A 170 0.41 -14.60 -23.12
C LEU A 170 1.42 -15.73 -23.44
N PRO A 171 2.72 -15.58 -23.06
CA PRO A 171 3.61 -16.72 -22.96
C PRO A 171 3.02 -17.79 -22.00
N LYS A 172 3.19 -19.06 -22.28
CA LYS A 172 2.65 -20.16 -21.46
C LYS A 172 3.12 -20.09 -20.00
N GLY A 173 4.35 -19.61 -19.78
CA GLY A 173 4.92 -19.40 -18.45
C GLY A 173 4.36 -18.20 -17.70
N ALA A 174 3.54 -17.37 -18.33
CA ALA A 174 2.90 -16.20 -17.69
C ALA A 174 1.56 -16.57 -17.04
N GLY A 175 1.04 -15.65 -16.24
CA GLY A 175 -0.23 -15.79 -15.51
C GLY A 175 -0.06 -15.39 -14.06
N LYS A 176 -1.15 -14.98 -13.40
CA LYS A 176 -1.10 -14.54 -12.00
C LYS A 176 -0.52 -15.63 -11.08
N GLY A 177 -0.95 -16.88 -11.25
CA GLY A 177 -0.44 -18.02 -10.49
C GLY A 177 1.02 -18.34 -10.80
N GLN A 178 1.45 -18.24 -12.07
CA GLN A 178 2.84 -18.49 -12.47
C GLN A 178 3.78 -17.42 -11.89
N ALA A 179 3.36 -16.15 -11.90
CA ALA A 179 4.11 -15.06 -11.27
C ALA A 179 4.25 -15.28 -9.77
N LEU A 180 3.18 -15.70 -9.08
CA LEU A 180 3.25 -16.05 -7.66
C LEU A 180 4.18 -17.24 -7.40
N ALA A 181 4.08 -18.31 -8.20
CA ALA A 181 4.96 -19.46 -8.06
C ALA A 181 6.45 -19.10 -8.26
N TYR A 182 6.74 -18.21 -9.21
CA TYR A 182 8.09 -17.65 -9.40
C TYR A 182 8.55 -16.87 -8.17
N LEU A 183 7.72 -15.97 -7.62
CA LEU A 183 8.05 -15.19 -6.42
C LEU A 183 8.30 -16.10 -5.21
N LEU A 184 7.45 -17.11 -4.98
CA LEU A 184 7.63 -18.07 -3.88
C LEU A 184 8.94 -18.86 -4.02
N LYS A 185 9.31 -19.30 -5.23
CA LYS A 185 10.60 -19.94 -5.49
C LYS A 185 11.78 -19.01 -5.20
N LYS A 186 11.68 -17.75 -5.62
CA LYS A 186 12.69 -16.72 -5.36
C LYS A 186 12.87 -16.49 -3.86
N PHE A 187 11.77 -16.32 -3.11
CA PHE A 187 11.80 -16.19 -1.65
C PHE A 187 12.39 -17.45 -0.97
N ALA A 188 12.04 -18.63 -1.44
CA ALA A 188 12.59 -19.88 -0.89
C ALA A 188 14.10 -19.96 -1.12
N PHE A 189 14.57 -19.56 -2.30
CA PHE A 189 16.00 -19.51 -2.63
C PHE A 189 16.75 -18.51 -1.74
N ASP A 190 16.16 -17.34 -1.49
CA ASP A 190 16.73 -16.29 -0.65
C ASP A 190 16.59 -16.57 0.86
N GLY A 191 15.93 -17.68 1.25
CA GLY A 191 15.68 -18.03 2.66
C GLY A 191 14.65 -17.12 3.35
N THR A 192 13.83 -16.43 2.59
CA THR A 192 12.82 -15.45 3.07
C THR A 192 11.39 -15.85 2.69
N LEU A 193 11.13 -17.15 2.51
CA LEU A 193 9.79 -17.64 2.16
C LEU A 193 8.77 -17.24 3.23
N PRO A 194 7.66 -16.55 2.88
CA PRO A 194 6.62 -16.20 3.85
C PRO A 194 6.09 -17.42 4.60
N ALA A 195 5.88 -17.28 5.93
CA ALA A 195 5.35 -18.38 6.75
C ALA A 195 3.93 -18.78 6.32
N ASN A 196 3.14 -17.81 5.87
CA ASN A 196 1.80 -18.02 5.32
C ASN A 196 1.61 -17.15 4.07
N THR A 197 0.82 -17.64 3.12
CA THR A 197 0.40 -16.89 1.93
C THR A 197 -1.11 -16.96 1.80
N LEU A 198 -1.76 -15.78 1.73
CA LEU A 198 -3.19 -15.63 1.48
C LEU A 198 -3.36 -15.05 0.07
N VAL A 199 -4.11 -15.73 -0.79
CA VAL A 199 -4.45 -15.26 -2.13
C VAL A 199 -5.92 -14.91 -2.20
N CYS A 200 -6.27 -13.82 -2.89
CA CYS A 200 -7.64 -13.31 -2.97
C CYS A 200 -7.98 -12.93 -4.41
N GLY A 201 -9.18 -13.32 -4.85
CA GLY A 201 -9.63 -13.07 -6.22
C GLY A 201 -11.13 -13.14 -6.37
N ASP A 202 -11.63 -12.68 -7.53
CA ASP A 202 -13.05 -12.65 -7.88
C ASP A 202 -13.34 -13.25 -9.27
N SER A 203 -12.35 -13.42 -10.14
CA SER A 203 -12.58 -13.78 -11.54
C SER A 203 -11.77 -14.98 -12.00
N GLY A 204 -12.07 -15.50 -13.21
CA GLY A 204 -11.46 -16.72 -13.75
C GLY A 204 -9.93 -16.68 -13.84
N ASN A 205 -9.32 -15.49 -14.02
CA ASN A 205 -7.87 -15.35 -14.05
C ASN A 205 -7.19 -15.53 -12.67
N ASP A 206 -7.97 -15.58 -11.57
CA ASP A 206 -7.49 -15.84 -10.21
C ASP A 206 -7.50 -17.33 -9.86
N ALA A 207 -8.13 -18.18 -10.67
CA ALA A 207 -8.15 -19.61 -10.45
C ALA A 207 -6.73 -20.21 -10.32
N GLU A 208 -5.78 -19.68 -11.07
CA GLU A 208 -4.38 -20.10 -10.98
C GLU A 208 -3.73 -19.71 -9.63
N LEU A 209 -4.07 -18.54 -9.06
CA LEU A 209 -3.60 -18.14 -7.73
C LEU A 209 -4.11 -19.11 -6.66
N LEU A 210 -5.40 -19.43 -6.73
CA LEU A 210 -6.06 -20.35 -5.82
C LEU A 210 -5.58 -21.81 -5.99
N SER A 211 -4.96 -22.14 -7.13
CA SER A 211 -4.39 -23.47 -7.42
C SER A 211 -2.99 -23.67 -6.86
N ILE A 212 -2.32 -22.63 -6.35
CA ILE A 212 -0.97 -22.76 -5.79
C ILE A 212 -1.01 -23.64 -4.54
N PRO A 213 -0.15 -24.66 -4.43
CA PRO A 213 -0.11 -25.51 -3.25
C PRO A 213 0.23 -24.73 -1.97
N GLN A 214 -0.40 -25.10 -0.86
CA GLN A 214 -0.09 -24.59 0.48
C GLN A 214 -0.41 -23.09 0.69
N VAL A 215 -1.19 -22.48 -0.19
CA VAL A 215 -1.76 -21.14 0.07
C VAL A 215 -3.13 -21.24 0.71
N TYR A 216 -3.50 -20.21 1.45
CA TYR A 216 -4.89 -19.95 1.82
C TYR A 216 -5.54 -19.12 0.72
N GLY A 217 -6.79 -19.41 0.37
CA GLY A 217 -7.50 -18.75 -0.71
C GLY A 217 -8.82 -18.14 -0.28
N VAL A 218 -9.10 -16.95 -0.78
CA VAL A 218 -10.38 -16.26 -0.60
C VAL A 218 -10.96 -15.92 -1.95
N MET A 219 -12.12 -16.47 -2.26
CA MET A 219 -13.01 -15.92 -3.26
C MET A 219 -13.97 -14.96 -2.55
N VAL A 220 -13.98 -13.70 -2.96
CA VAL A 220 -14.86 -12.69 -2.37
C VAL A 220 -16.32 -12.97 -2.73
N SER A 221 -17.32 -12.46 -1.95
CA SER A 221 -18.73 -12.80 -2.16
C SER A 221 -19.26 -12.39 -3.53
N ASN A 222 -18.67 -11.39 -4.15
CA ASN A 222 -18.98 -10.90 -5.50
C ASN A 222 -18.17 -11.61 -6.60
N ALA A 223 -17.62 -12.78 -6.32
CA ALA A 223 -16.88 -13.57 -7.32
C ALA A 223 -17.77 -13.92 -8.52
N GLN A 224 -17.16 -13.87 -9.70
CA GLN A 224 -17.83 -14.13 -10.99
C GLN A 224 -18.10 -15.61 -11.20
N GLU A 225 -19.09 -15.90 -12.05
CA GLU A 225 -19.59 -17.25 -12.30
C GLU A 225 -18.47 -18.23 -12.72
N GLU A 226 -17.57 -17.81 -13.59
CA GLU A 226 -16.45 -18.63 -14.06
C GLU A 226 -15.51 -19.09 -12.94
N LEU A 227 -15.26 -18.25 -11.92
CA LEU A 227 -14.45 -18.65 -10.76
C LEU A 227 -15.22 -19.60 -9.84
N LEU A 228 -16.52 -19.38 -9.66
CA LEU A 228 -17.38 -20.23 -8.85
C LEU A 228 -17.56 -21.61 -9.48
N GLU A 229 -17.74 -21.69 -10.80
CA GLU A 229 -17.77 -22.94 -11.56
C GLU A 229 -16.45 -23.71 -11.38
N TRP A 230 -15.32 -23.04 -11.63
CA TRP A 230 -13.99 -23.62 -11.44
C TRP A 230 -13.79 -24.15 -10.01
N TYR A 231 -14.19 -23.39 -9.00
CA TYR A 231 -14.09 -23.82 -7.59
C TYR A 231 -14.91 -25.05 -7.31
N SER A 232 -16.15 -25.08 -7.80
CA SER A 232 -17.04 -26.23 -7.60
C SER A 232 -16.53 -27.53 -8.19
N GLU A 233 -15.82 -27.44 -9.31
CA GLU A 233 -15.25 -28.58 -10.04
C GLU A 233 -13.90 -29.04 -9.47
N ASN A 234 -13.04 -28.11 -9.04
CA ASN A 234 -11.63 -28.41 -8.76
C ASN A 234 -11.28 -28.35 -7.27
N MET A 235 -11.92 -27.49 -6.47
CA MET A 235 -11.45 -27.13 -5.13
C MET A 235 -12.50 -27.19 -4.01
N ARG A 236 -13.69 -27.71 -4.28
CA ARG A 236 -14.81 -27.73 -3.32
C ARG A 236 -14.48 -28.35 -1.96
N ASN A 237 -13.56 -29.31 -1.92
CA ASN A 237 -13.16 -30.03 -0.71
C ASN A 237 -11.84 -29.48 -0.10
N ASN A 238 -11.27 -28.41 -0.66
CA ASN A 238 -10.05 -27.82 -0.12
C ASN A 238 -10.37 -26.86 1.03
N SER A 239 -10.08 -27.30 2.27
CA SER A 239 -10.30 -26.50 3.48
C SER A 239 -9.49 -25.22 3.55
N ASN A 240 -8.47 -25.05 2.70
CA ASN A 240 -7.65 -23.84 2.62
C ASN A 240 -8.28 -22.78 1.73
N ILE A 241 -9.42 -23.03 1.09
CA ILE A 241 -10.08 -22.06 0.23
C ILE A 241 -11.49 -21.82 0.75
N ILE A 242 -11.86 -20.56 0.90
CA ILE A 242 -13.22 -20.15 1.28
C ILE A 242 -13.85 -19.26 0.21
N HIS A 243 -15.18 -19.39 0.08
CA HIS A 243 -16.01 -18.39 -0.55
C HIS A 243 -16.52 -17.46 0.58
N ALA A 244 -16.00 -16.25 0.63
CA ALA A 244 -16.35 -15.27 1.66
C ALA A 244 -17.83 -14.84 1.52
N THR A 245 -18.43 -14.41 2.62
CA THR A 245 -19.76 -13.78 2.61
C THR A 245 -19.69 -12.28 2.43
N GLU A 246 -18.51 -11.71 2.63
CA GLU A 246 -18.23 -10.28 2.49
C GLU A 246 -17.62 -9.97 1.12
N ARG A 247 -17.95 -8.77 0.60
CA ARG A 247 -17.48 -8.29 -0.71
C ARG A 247 -16.07 -7.69 -0.61
N CYS A 248 -15.34 -7.81 -1.71
CA CYS A 248 -14.09 -7.08 -1.94
C CYS A 248 -13.13 -7.12 -0.73
N ALA A 249 -12.52 -6.00 -0.35
CA ALA A 249 -11.58 -5.94 0.77
C ALA A 249 -12.15 -6.44 2.11
N ALA A 250 -13.47 -6.34 2.33
CA ALA A 250 -14.11 -6.93 3.51
C ALA A 250 -14.03 -8.45 3.50
N GLY A 251 -14.14 -9.08 2.31
CA GLY A 251 -13.94 -10.52 2.13
C GLY A 251 -12.51 -10.95 2.45
N ILE A 252 -11.52 -10.13 2.11
CA ILE A 252 -10.11 -10.37 2.47
C ILE A 252 -9.94 -10.34 3.99
N ILE A 253 -10.50 -9.34 4.67
CA ILE A 253 -10.48 -9.24 6.14
C ILE A 253 -11.15 -10.45 6.78
N GLN A 254 -12.27 -10.91 6.24
CA GLN A 254 -12.95 -12.14 6.68
C GLN A 254 -12.03 -13.36 6.51
N GLY A 255 -11.33 -13.48 5.38
CA GLY A 255 -10.38 -14.56 5.13
C GLY A 255 -9.24 -14.61 6.13
N ILE A 256 -8.66 -13.45 6.47
CA ILE A 256 -7.64 -13.33 7.52
C ILE A 256 -8.14 -13.94 8.84
N GLY A 257 -9.37 -13.61 9.24
CA GLY A 257 -9.99 -14.16 10.45
C GLY A 257 -10.29 -15.65 10.35
N SER A 258 -10.85 -16.11 9.23
CA SER A 258 -11.23 -17.50 9.00
C SER A 258 -10.05 -18.47 9.07
N PHE A 259 -8.87 -18.03 8.60
CA PHE A 259 -7.64 -18.81 8.64
C PHE A 259 -6.74 -18.48 9.84
N CYS A 260 -7.20 -17.66 10.79
CA CYS A 260 -6.45 -17.27 11.98
C CYS A 260 -5.06 -16.68 11.66
N LEU A 261 -4.95 -15.88 10.59
CA LEU A 261 -3.69 -15.32 10.11
C LEU A 261 -3.24 -14.05 10.87
N GLY A 262 -4.05 -13.58 11.82
CA GLY A 262 -3.76 -12.43 12.67
C GLY A 262 -5.01 -11.58 12.96
N PRO A 263 -4.82 -10.32 13.43
CA PRO A 263 -5.92 -9.40 13.69
C PRO A 263 -6.81 -9.18 12.45
N ASN A 264 -8.12 -9.27 12.62
CA ASN A 264 -9.11 -9.12 11.56
C ASN A 264 -10.20 -8.08 11.90
N VAL A 265 -9.95 -7.26 12.92
CA VAL A 265 -10.78 -6.11 13.27
C VAL A 265 -10.03 -4.84 12.91
N SER A 266 -10.57 -4.07 11.99
CA SER A 266 -9.94 -2.83 11.57
C SER A 266 -9.96 -1.80 12.69
N PRO A 267 -8.89 -1.01 12.87
CA PRO A 267 -8.91 0.15 13.76
C PRO A 267 -10.06 1.13 13.46
N ARG A 268 -10.57 1.15 12.22
CA ARG A 268 -11.76 1.93 11.85
C ARG A 268 -13.05 1.45 12.52
N ASP A 269 -13.12 0.20 12.93
CA ASP A 269 -14.29 -0.39 13.56
C ASP A 269 -14.27 -0.31 15.10
N ILE A 270 -13.17 0.23 15.68
CA ILE A 270 -12.95 0.34 17.12
C ILE A 270 -13.24 1.77 17.57
N GLY A 271 -13.91 1.93 18.73
CA GLY A 271 -14.10 3.25 19.33
C GLY A 271 -12.78 3.90 19.74
N ASP A 272 -12.67 5.22 19.59
CA ASP A 272 -11.43 6.00 19.63
C ASP A 272 -10.57 5.85 20.89
N PHE A 273 -11.15 5.50 22.02
CA PHE A 273 -10.43 5.33 23.29
C PHE A 273 -10.66 3.95 23.94
N GLN A 274 -11.25 3.00 23.22
CA GLN A 274 -11.34 1.63 23.70
C GLN A 274 -9.95 0.99 23.59
N LYS A 275 -9.47 0.44 24.69
CA LYS A 275 -8.29 -0.45 24.66
C LYS A 275 -8.70 -1.69 23.87
N CYS A 276 -8.15 -1.83 22.68
CA CYS A 276 -8.27 -3.08 21.96
C CYS A 276 -7.58 -4.18 22.79
N LYS A 277 -8.23 -5.34 22.94
CA LYS A 277 -7.60 -6.52 23.57
C LYS A 277 -6.48 -7.15 22.71
N VAL A 278 -6.01 -6.42 21.70
CA VAL A 278 -4.89 -6.86 20.85
C VAL A 278 -3.62 -6.46 21.58
N ASP A 279 -2.83 -7.45 22.00
CA ASP A 279 -1.57 -7.29 22.72
C ASP A 279 -0.43 -6.64 21.89
N ILE A 280 -0.72 -6.18 20.68
CA ILE A 280 0.26 -5.59 19.76
C ILE A 280 -0.05 -4.09 19.60
N ILE A 281 0.42 -3.29 20.56
CA ILE A 281 0.47 -1.84 20.39
C ILE A 281 1.86 -1.52 19.83
N SER A 282 1.89 -0.99 18.61
CA SER A 282 3.11 -0.55 17.91
C SER A 282 3.07 0.96 17.68
N PRO A 283 4.22 1.62 17.49
CA PRO A 283 4.23 3.03 17.10
C PRO A 283 3.41 3.31 15.84
N GLY A 284 3.40 2.36 14.90
CA GLY A 284 2.58 2.45 13.68
C GLY A 284 1.08 2.42 13.96
N TYR A 285 0.64 1.57 14.90
CA TYR A 285 -0.76 1.53 15.33
C TYR A 285 -1.20 2.88 15.91
N GLU A 286 -0.38 3.52 16.75
CA GLU A 286 -0.70 4.83 17.33
C GLU A 286 -0.84 5.92 16.25
N VAL A 287 -0.04 5.87 15.20
CA VAL A 287 -0.17 6.79 14.04
C VAL A 287 -1.49 6.58 13.32
N VAL A 288 -1.84 5.32 13.00
CA VAL A 288 -3.13 4.99 12.36
C VAL A 288 -4.29 5.49 13.20
N LYS A 289 -4.28 5.19 14.51
CA LYS A 289 -5.31 5.59 15.46
C LYS A 289 -5.47 7.11 15.55
N PHE A 290 -4.36 7.86 15.58
CA PHE A 290 -4.39 9.32 15.60
C PHE A 290 -5.07 9.89 14.36
N TYR A 291 -4.72 9.44 13.17
CA TYR A 291 -5.32 9.96 11.94
C TYR A 291 -6.77 9.54 11.73
N LEU A 292 -7.18 8.37 12.25
CA LEU A 292 -8.58 7.97 12.31
C LEU A 292 -9.39 8.87 13.26
N PHE A 293 -8.83 9.20 14.42
CA PHE A 293 -9.45 10.17 15.32
C PHE A 293 -9.60 11.53 14.65
N TYR A 294 -8.56 12.02 13.95
CA TYR A 294 -8.59 13.28 13.22
C TYR A 294 -9.71 13.32 12.16
N GLU A 295 -9.86 12.26 11.36
CA GLU A 295 -10.94 12.12 10.36
C GLU A 295 -12.31 12.20 11.03
N ARG A 296 -12.55 11.36 12.03
CA ARG A 296 -13.85 11.30 12.75
C ARG A 296 -14.19 12.60 13.44
N TRP A 297 -13.21 13.31 13.97
CA TRP A 297 -13.39 14.63 14.58
C TRP A 297 -13.89 15.63 13.57
N ARG A 298 -13.28 15.69 12.42
CA ARG A 298 -13.63 16.59 11.33
C ARG A 298 -14.98 16.28 10.69
N CYS A 299 -15.36 14.99 10.64
CA CYS A 299 -16.67 14.54 10.16
C CYS A 299 -17.79 14.67 11.19
N ALA A 300 -17.50 15.02 12.45
CA ALA A 300 -18.41 14.96 13.60
C ALA A 300 -18.97 13.55 13.89
N ASP A 301 -18.21 12.50 13.53
CA ASP A 301 -18.58 11.09 13.83
C ASP A 301 -18.38 10.76 15.32
N ILE A 302 -17.66 11.60 16.05
CA ILE A 302 -17.51 11.57 17.49
C ILE A 302 -18.04 12.87 18.11
N PRO A 303 -18.68 12.82 19.29
CA PRO A 303 -19.25 14.02 19.89
C PRO A 303 -18.16 15.00 20.34
N LYS A 304 -18.43 16.30 20.20
CA LYS A 304 -17.53 17.34 20.71
C LYS A 304 -17.46 17.25 22.23
N SER A 305 -16.25 17.01 22.75
CA SER A 305 -16.00 16.86 24.18
C SER A 305 -14.62 17.37 24.55
N THR A 306 -14.54 18.14 25.64
CA THR A 306 -13.26 18.56 26.23
C THR A 306 -12.41 17.36 26.69
N HIS A 307 -13.04 16.26 27.08
CA HIS A 307 -12.37 15.01 27.45
C HIS A 307 -11.57 14.41 26.27
N HIS A 308 -12.12 14.46 25.06
CA HIS A 308 -11.40 13.99 23.86
C HIS A 308 -10.14 14.81 23.58
N MET A 309 -10.22 16.14 23.73
CA MET A 309 -9.07 17.03 23.54
C MET A 309 -8.01 16.86 24.65
N GLN A 310 -8.43 16.62 25.89
CA GLN A 310 -7.52 16.32 26.98
C GLN A 310 -6.79 14.99 26.76
N ASN A 311 -7.52 13.96 26.34
CA ASN A 311 -6.92 12.65 25.99
C ASN A 311 -5.95 12.80 24.83
N LEU A 312 -6.31 13.59 23.80
CA LEU A 312 -5.43 13.85 22.68
C LEU A 312 -4.14 14.56 23.13
N LYS A 313 -4.26 15.61 23.98
CA LYS A 313 -3.08 16.29 24.53
C LYS A 313 -2.17 15.36 25.32
N SER A 314 -2.71 14.33 25.98
CA SER A 314 -1.90 13.37 26.77
C SER A 314 -1.05 12.42 25.91
N VAL A 315 -1.32 12.35 24.60
CA VAL A 315 -0.50 11.58 23.63
C VAL A 315 0.80 12.32 23.30
N PHE A 316 0.84 13.64 23.54
CA PHE A 316 1.99 14.46 23.19
C PHE A 316 2.79 14.89 24.43
N HIS A 317 4.10 14.92 24.27
CA HIS A 317 4.97 15.51 25.27
C HIS A 317 4.78 17.03 25.34
N SER A 318 4.98 17.62 26.52
CA SER A 318 4.82 19.06 26.74
C SER A 318 5.72 19.94 25.87
N TYR A 319 6.80 19.40 25.29
CA TYR A 319 7.71 20.09 24.37
C TYR A 319 7.49 19.67 22.90
N CYS A 320 6.47 18.87 22.61
CA CYS A 320 6.23 18.42 21.25
C CYS A 320 5.94 19.58 20.32
N THR A 321 6.62 19.60 19.19
CA THR A 321 6.40 20.59 18.11
C THR A 321 5.96 19.88 16.83
N LEU A 322 5.22 20.61 16.01
CA LEU A 322 4.84 20.19 14.66
C LEU A 322 5.44 21.19 13.67
N VAL A 323 6.21 20.68 12.72
CA VAL A 323 6.64 21.41 11.54
C VAL A 323 5.66 21.10 10.42
N HIS A 324 4.86 22.09 10.04
CA HIS A 324 3.90 22.01 8.96
C HIS A 324 4.61 21.98 7.59
N PRO A 325 4.02 21.40 6.52
CA PRO A 325 4.62 21.38 5.18
C PRO A 325 4.94 22.77 4.60
N SER A 326 4.32 23.84 5.10
CA SER A 326 4.68 25.24 4.77
C SER A 326 5.99 25.71 5.40
N GLY A 327 6.64 24.91 6.25
CA GLY A 327 7.81 25.28 7.04
C GLY A 327 7.49 26.01 8.35
N THR A 328 6.22 26.18 8.70
CA THR A 328 5.83 26.79 9.98
C THR A 328 5.97 25.79 11.10
N GLU A 329 6.69 26.15 12.15
CA GLU A 329 6.79 25.34 13.37
C GLU A 329 5.83 25.88 14.43
N GLN A 330 5.06 24.99 15.06
CA GLN A 330 4.10 25.30 16.11
C GLN A 330 4.22 24.33 17.26
N HIS A 331 3.94 24.80 18.47
CA HIS A 331 3.78 23.92 19.61
C HIS A 331 2.53 23.05 19.42
N ILE A 332 2.65 21.75 19.67
CA ILE A 332 1.58 20.77 19.37
C ILE A 332 0.25 21.10 20.07
N TYR A 333 0.27 21.66 21.27
CA TYR A 333 -0.97 22.04 21.98
C TYR A 333 -1.74 23.15 21.27
N GLN A 334 -1.04 24.06 20.58
CA GLN A 334 -1.69 25.07 19.74
C GLN A 334 -2.38 24.39 18.55
N CYS A 335 -1.72 23.40 17.92
CA CYS A 335 -2.32 22.61 16.84
C CYS A 335 -3.55 21.84 17.32
N VAL A 336 -3.54 21.28 18.54
CA VAL A 336 -4.69 20.60 19.13
C VAL A 336 -5.84 21.60 19.42
N ASP A 337 -5.54 22.80 19.92
CA ASP A 337 -6.54 23.85 20.16
C ASP A 337 -7.17 24.37 18.84
N GLU A 338 -6.37 24.40 17.76
CA GLU A 338 -6.88 24.70 16.42
C GLU A 338 -7.75 23.56 15.88
N MET A 339 -7.31 22.31 16.06
CA MET A 339 -8.08 21.13 15.67
C MET A 339 -9.43 21.05 16.41
N GLU A 340 -9.50 21.51 17.66
CA GLU A 340 -10.76 21.59 18.40
C GLU A 340 -11.81 22.45 17.68
N LYS A 341 -11.38 23.51 17.00
CA LYS A 341 -12.25 24.43 16.24
C LYS A 341 -12.77 23.80 14.94
N LEU A 342 -12.07 22.77 14.42
CA LEU A 342 -12.41 22.08 13.17
C LEU A 342 -13.42 20.94 13.37
N HIS A 343 -13.99 20.78 14.58
CA HIS A 343 -15.01 19.74 14.82
C HIS A 343 -16.21 19.92 13.91
N GLY A 344 -16.47 18.93 13.05
CA GLY A 344 -17.62 18.89 12.16
C GLY A 344 -17.51 19.82 10.95
N ASP A 345 -16.35 20.42 10.68
CA ASP A 345 -16.16 21.29 9.52
C ASP A 345 -16.34 20.57 8.18
N TRP A 346 -16.25 19.23 8.18
CA TRP A 346 -16.53 18.34 7.04
C TRP A 346 -17.80 17.50 7.23
N GLN A 347 -18.62 17.75 8.23
CA GLN A 347 -19.86 17.00 8.46
C GLN A 347 -20.77 17.02 7.22
N GLY A 348 -21.21 15.83 6.79
CA GLY A 348 -22.06 15.64 5.61
C GLY A 348 -21.37 15.86 4.26
N ARG A 349 -20.05 16.04 4.25
CA ARG A 349 -19.22 16.13 3.05
C ARG A 349 -18.22 14.98 3.00
N GLN A 350 -17.73 14.64 1.81
CA GLN A 350 -16.74 13.60 1.65
C GLN A 350 -15.37 14.09 2.13
N PHE A 351 -14.91 13.50 3.23
CA PHE A 351 -13.59 13.71 3.80
C PHE A 351 -13.05 12.39 4.29
N GLN A 352 -11.85 12.01 3.86
CA GLN A 352 -11.22 10.75 4.21
C GLN A 352 -9.74 10.96 4.49
N VAL A 353 -9.22 10.24 5.49
CA VAL A 353 -7.80 10.25 5.85
C VAL A 353 -7.31 8.82 5.93
N TRP A 354 -6.17 8.55 5.32
CA TRP A 354 -5.48 7.27 5.49
C TRP A 354 -3.98 7.48 5.53
N VAL A 355 -3.30 6.52 6.10
CA VAL A 355 -1.84 6.44 6.10
C VAL A 355 -1.38 5.29 5.24
N ASP A 356 -0.22 5.44 4.63
CA ASP A 356 0.41 4.44 3.77
C ASP A 356 1.91 4.39 4.10
N ARG A 357 2.53 3.24 3.93
CA ARG A 357 3.96 3.04 4.13
C ARG A 357 4.44 3.38 5.54
N VAL A 358 3.64 3.03 6.56
CA VAL A 358 4.07 3.18 7.95
C VAL A 358 5.31 2.32 8.20
N SER A 359 6.38 2.97 8.63
CA SER A 359 7.66 2.35 8.97
C SER A 359 8.11 2.84 10.32
N SER A 360 8.35 1.92 11.25
CA SER A 360 8.79 2.22 12.62
C SER A 360 10.15 1.62 12.85
N ALA A 361 11.12 2.44 13.27
CA ALA A 361 12.46 2.02 13.63
C ALA A 361 12.77 2.44 15.07
N GLN A 362 13.20 1.50 15.89
CA GLN A 362 13.72 1.81 17.22
C GLN A 362 15.13 2.37 17.05
N ILE A 363 15.36 3.62 17.50
CA ILE A 363 16.62 4.34 17.36
C ILE A 363 17.33 4.55 18.70
N GLY A 364 16.73 4.15 19.80
CA GLY A 364 17.26 4.20 21.17
C GLY A 364 16.53 3.20 22.04
N SER A 365 16.86 3.14 23.34
CA SER A 365 16.23 2.20 24.29
C SER A 365 14.71 2.36 24.34
N ASP A 366 14.24 3.58 24.25
CA ASP A 366 12.85 3.99 24.38
C ASP A 366 12.40 4.95 23.26
N LEU A 367 13.27 5.21 22.26
CA LEU A 367 13.00 6.14 21.16
C LEU A 367 12.70 5.41 19.85
N TRP A 368 11.66 5.90 19.19
CA TRP A 368 11.18 5.38 17.91
C TRP A 368 11.06 6.50 16.88
N LEU A 369 11.55 6.23 15.67
CA LEU A 369 11.33 7.04 14.50
C LEU A 369 10.27 6.38 13.64
N VAL A 370 9.14 7.06 13.45
CA VAL A 370 8.05 6.58 12.60
C VAL A 370 7.93 7.47 11.37
N LYS A 371 7.84 6.86 10.20
CA LYS A 371 7.62 7.55 8.92
C LYS A 371 6.38 6.98 8.26
N CYS A 372 5.60 7.84 7.62
CA CYS A 372 4.45 7.43 6.81
C CYS A 372 4.11 8.48 5.74
N ALA A 373 3.37 8.07 4.74
CA ALA A 373 2.65 8.99 3.85
C ALA A 373 1.23 9.16 4.40
N LYS A 374 0.89 10.38 4.81
CA LYS A 374 -0.45 10.74 5.28
C LYS A 374 -1.22 11.36 4.11
N TRP A 375 -2.32 10.76 3.78
CA TRP A 375 -3.21 11.18 2.72
C TRP A 375 -4.50 11.78 3.27
N GLU A 376 -4.98 12.84 2.63
CA GLU A 376 -6.31 13.41 2.82
C GLU A 376 -7.03 13.50 1.47
N SER A 377 -8.32 13.21 1.46
CA SER A 377 -9.19 13.39 0.30
C SER A 377 -10.35 14.33 0.66
N HIS A 378 -10.55 15.34 -0.15
CA HIS A 378 -11.62 16.32 -0.06
C HIS A 378 -12.49 16.24 -1.32
N GLY A 379 -13.38 15.26 -1.39
CA GLY A 379 -14.07 14.92 -2.63
C GLY A 379 -13.08 14.35 -3.66
N GLU A 380 -12.90 15.02 -4.80
CA GLU A 380 -11.97 14.59 -5.85
C GLU A 380 -10.51 15.01 -5.60
N GLU A 381 -10.28 16.00 -4.75
CA GLU A 381 -8.93 16.48 -4.45
C GLU A 381 -8.24 15.59 -3.41
N LYS A 382 -6.98 15.25 -3.67
CA LYS A 382 -6.15 14.43 -2.79
C LYS A 382 -4.85 15.13 -2.47
N TYR A 383 -4.46 15.08 -1.21
CA TYR A 383 -3.25 15.68 -0.67
C TYR A 383 -2.42 14.61 0.04
N CYS A 384 -1.10 14.65 -0.14
CA CYS A 384 -0.19 13.74 0.54
C CYS A 384 0.95 14.48 1.21
N CYS A 385 1.16 14.18 2.49
CA CYS A 385 2.33 14.63 3.24
C CYS A 385 3.17 13.43 3.67
N LEU A 386 4.47 13.48 3.41
CA LEU A 386 5.42 12.64 4.12
C LEU A 386 5.50 13.13 5.55
N THR A 387 5.23 12.24 6.50
CA THR A 387 5.23 12.57 7.93
C THR A 387 6.31 11.76 8.64
N THR A 388 7.15 12.44 9.37
CA THR A 388 8.17 11.85 10.27
C THR A 388 7.80 12.20 11.70
N ILE A 389 7.74 11.20 12.57
CA ILE A 389 7.31 11.32 13.96
C ILE A 389 8.38 10.71 14.85
N LEU A 390 8.83 11.47 15.84
CA LEU A 390 9.66 10.95 16.92
C LEU A 390 8.76 10.62 18.10
N MET A 391 8.86 9.40 18.63
CA MET A 391 8.09 8.93 19.79
C MET A 391 9.00 8.34 20.85
N SER A 392 8.58 8.45 22.10
CA SER A 392 9.19 7.72 23.22
C SER A 392 8.19 6.73 23.78
N SER A 393 8.64 5.52 24.10
CA SER A 393 7.86 4.56 24.90
C SER A 393 7.84 5.00 26.36
N LYS A 394 6.68 4.88 27.02
CA LYS A 394 6.57 5.17 28.47
C LYS A 394 7.19 4.02 29.26
N ALA A 395 8.09 4.35 30.17
CA ALA A 395 8.79 3.34 31.02
C ALA A 395 7.84 2.49 31.89
N GLU A 396 6.69 3.06 32.30
CA GLU A 396 5.71 2.38 33.15
C GLU A 396 4.76 1.43 32.36
N LEU A 397 4.59 1.68 31.04
CA LEU A 397 3.72 0.92 30.13
C LEU A 397 4.41 0.83 28.78
N PRO A 398 5.18 -0.24 28.52
CA PRO A 398 6.02 -0.35 27.30
C PRO A 398 5.23 -0.26 25.97
N ASN A 399 3.91 -0.31 26.03
CA ASN A 399 3.02 -0.21 24.89
C ASN A 399 2.37 1.17 24.72
N ASP A 400 2.65 2.14 25.61
CA ASP A 400 2.16 3.51 25.46
C ASP A 400 3.26 4.40 24.88
N PHE A 401 2.97 5.12 23.81
CA PHE A 401 3.90 6.03 23.15
C PHE A 401 3.52 7.48 23.40
N ILE A 402 4.54 8.33 23.61
CA ILE A 402 4.41 9.79 23.67
C ILE A 402 5.09 10.37 22.43
N TRP A 403 4.41 11.24 21.73
CA TRP A 403 4.96 11.94 20.58
C TRP A 403 5.81 13.11 21.05
N LEU A 404 7.05 13.17 20.57
CA LEU A 404 8.04 14.19 20.92
C LEU A 404 8.18 15.26 19.84
N HIS A 405 8.02 14.88 18.56
CA HIS A 405 8.15 15.78 17.43
C HIS A 405 7.41 15.22 16.21
N VAL A 406 6.83 16.12 15.41
CA VAL A 406 6.19 15.78 14.12
C VAL A 406 6.71 16.71 13.03
N HIS A 407 7.18 16.16 11.94
CA HIS A 407 7.59 16.91 10.76
C HIS A 407 6.82 16.42 9.54
N GLN A 408 6.24 17.33 8.78
CA GLN A 408 5.49 17.06 7.57
C GLN A 408 6.10 17.81 6.38
N THR A 409 6.11 17.14 5.21
CA THR A 409 6.56 17.71 3.95
C THR A 409 5.58 17.32 2.85
N TRP A 410 5.21 18.24 1.97
CA TRP A 410 4.38 17.90 0.81
C TRP A 410 5.10 16.90 -0.09
N LEU A 411 4.36 15.89 -0.55
CA LEU A 411 4.87 14.98 -1.58
C LEU A 411 4.67 15.63 -2.95
N ASP A 412 5.76 15.82 -3.69
CA ASP A 412 5.71 16.37 -5.06
C ASP A 412 4.88 15.48 -5.99
N GLY A 413 4.08 16.12 -6.86
CA GLY A 413 3.23 15.43 -7.84
C GLY A 413 1.81 15.10 -7.36
N CYS A 414 1.50 15.23 -6.06
CA CYS A 414 0.14 15.22 -5.56
C CYS A 414 -0.40 16.64 -5.65
N GLY A 415 -1.22 16.93 -6.67
CA GLY A 415 -1.77 18.22 -7.08
C GLY A 415 -1.97 19.28 -5.99
N VAL A 416 -0.90 19.99 -5.65
CA VAL A 416 -0.92 21.02 -4.61
C VAL A 416 -1.35 22.33 -5.24
N LYS A 417 -2.65 22.61 -5.20
CA LYS A 417 -3.08 23.99 -4.98
C LYS A 417 -3.00 24.22 -3.47
N GLN A 418 -2.08 25.08 -3.03
CA GLN A 418 -2.01 25.49 -1.62
C GLN A 418 -3.41 25.90 -1.15
N PRO A 419 -3.92 25.36 -0.03
CA PRO A 419 -5.10 25.95 0.58
C PRO A 419 -4.75 27.37 1.04
N ASP A 420 -5.51 28.36 0.59
CA ASP A 420 -5.30 29.80 0.86
C ASP A 420 -5.50 30.23 2.33
N THR A 421 -5.45 29.35 3.31
CA THR A 421 -5.89 29.64 4.69
C THR A 421 -4.81 29.64 5.76
N TRP A 422 -3.52 29.52 5.42
CA TRP A 422 -2.45 29.70 6.41
C TRP A 422 -1.51 30.81 5.95
N SER A 423 -1.69 31.99 6.56
CA SER A 423 -0.84 33.14 6.28
C SER A 423 0.61 32.84 6.56
N ALA A 424 1.41 32.83 5.50
CA ALA A 424 2.84 32.71 5.56
C ALA A 424 3.46 33.88 6.35
N SER A 425 3.96 33.62 7.53
CA SER A 425 4.91 34.54 8.18
C SER A 425 6.32 33.95 8.07
N LYS A 426 7.21 34.82 7.63
CA LYS A 426 8.56 34.61 7.13
C LYS A 426 9.56 34.09 8.16
N TYR A 427 10.56 33.36 7.62
CA TYR A 427 11.90 33.02 8.14
C TYR A 427 12.08 31.76 8.99
N ILE A 428 12.78 30.80 8.38
CA ILE A 428 13.42 29.68 9.03
C ILE A 428 14.52 30.20 9.96
N ASN A 429 14.38 29.98 11.26
CA ASN A 429 15.43 30.27 12.22
C ASN A 429 16.20 28.98 12.56
N LEU A 430 17.38 28.82 11.96
CA LEU A 430 18.28 27.67 12.19
C LEU A 430 18.71 27.48 13.65
N ASN A 431 18.51 28.50 14.50
CA ASN A 431 18.87 28.43 15.92
C ASN A 431 17.92 27.54 16.76
N THR A 432 16.69 27.28 16.26
CA THR A 432 15.71 26.44 16.99
C THR A 432 16.10 24.95 16.94
N PHE A 433 16.76 24.52 15.85
CA PHE A 433 17.27 23.15 15.72
C PHE A 433 18.32 22.83 16.80
N ASN A 434 19.22 23.77 17.10
CA ASN A 434 20.25 23.60 18.12
C ASN A 434 19.69 23.53 19.54
N SER A 435 18.55 24.14 19.83
CA SER A 435 17.93 24.11 21.16
C SER A 435 17.24 22.78 21.45
N ILE A 436 16.65 22.12 20.45
CA ILE A 436 16.05 20.79 20.59
C ILE A 436 17.15 19.75 20.83
N PHE A 437 18.26 19.84 20.11
CA PHE A 437 19.43 18.98 20.30
C PHE A 437 20.06 19.16 21.69
N ALA A 438 20.16 20.40 22.19
CA ALA A 438 20.71 20.66 23.51
C ALA A 438 19.81 20.14 24.64
N ALA A 439 18.48 20.19 24.49
CA ALA A 439 17.55 19.71 25.50
C ALA A 439 17.45 18.16 25.53
N THR A 440 17.57 17.49 24.38
CA THR A 440 17.53 16.01 24.31
C THR A 440 18.89 15.37 24.52
N ALA A 441 20.00 16.05 24.19
CA ALA A 441 21.36 15.53 24.43
C ALA A 441 21.77 15.57 25.91
N ALA A 442 21.10 16.38 26.74
CA ALA A 442 21.38 16.45 28.19
C ALA A 442 20.97 15.16 28.94
N ASP A 443 20.06 14.37 28.33
CA ASP A 443 19.53 13.12 28.95
C ASP A 443 19.77 11.86 28.09
N SER A 444 21.01 11.56 27.66
CA SER A 444 21.41 10.23 27.16
C SER A 444 21.34 9.88 25.65
N LEU A 445 21.54 10.82 24.71
CA LEU A 445 21.67 10.45 23.30
C LEU A 445 23.13 10.19 22.90
N ASN A 446 23.40 9.01 22.32
CA ASN A 446 24.68 8.64 21.71
C ASN A 446 24.88 9.46 20.43
N GLU A 447 26.09 10.03 20.19
CA GLU A 447 26.44 10.90 19.07
C GLU A 447 26.11 10.31 17.68
N ASN A 448 26.14 8.98 17.54
CA ASN A 448 25.78 8.28 16.31
C ASN A 448 24.28 8.37 15.95
N VAL A 449 23.41 8.47 16.94
CA VAL A 449 21.94 8.60 16.75
C VAL A 449 21.61 10.00 16.25
N ALA A 450 22.31 11.02 16.78
CA ALA A 450 22.17 12.39 16.34
C ALA A 450 22.58 12.58 14.87
N ALA A 451 23.67 11.96 14.46
CA ALA A 451 24.15 12.00 13.06
C ALA A 451 23.18 11.30 12.09
N THR A 452 22.59 10.16 12.48
CA THR A 452 21.62 9.43 11.65
C THR A 452 20.31 10.21 11.49
N PHE A 453 19.85 10.87 12.54
CA PHE A 453 18.68 11.74 12.48
C PHE A 453 18.92 12.95 11.56
N PHE A 454 20.08 13.58 11.67
CA PHE A 454 20.48 14.73 10.85
C PHE A 454 20.55 14.37 9.36
N ILE A 455 21.15 13.23 9.01
CA ILE A 455 21.23 12.73 7.64
C ILE A 455 19.83 12.38 7.09
N SER A 456 18.96 11.80 7.90
CA SER A 456 17.58 11.46 7.50
C SER A 456 16.70 12.69 7.24
N VAL A 457 16.88 13.75 8.03
CA VAL A 457 16.16 15.03 7.83
C VAL A 457 16.71 15.78 6.61
N LEU A 458 18.02 15.76 6.40
CA LEU A 458 18.66 16.37 5.22
C LEU A 458 18.30 15.62 3.93
N SER A 459 18.20 14.29 3.95
CA SER A 459 17.83 13.51 2.76
C SER A 459 16.36 13.69 2.37
N SER A 460 15.49 14.01 3.31
CA SER A 460 14.07 14.35 3.02
C SER A 460 13.90 15.79 2.51
N GLY A 461 14.85 16.69 2.78
CA GLY A 461 14.83 18.10 2.35
C GLY A 461 15.64 18.40 1.09
N ALA A 462 16.38 17.42 0.53
CA ALA A 462 17.33 17.64 -0.55
C ALA A 462 16.72 17.70 -1.97
N VAL A 463 15.41 17.86 -2.13
CA VAL A 463 14.76 18.15 -3.42
C VAL A 463 14.39 19.65 -3.50
N LEU A 464 15.24 20.53 -3.00
CA LEU A 464 15.11 21.96 -3.23
C LEU A 464 16.33 22.51 -3.98
N GLN A 465 16.12 22.65 -5.30
CA GLN A 465 16.76 23.56 -6.24
C GLN A 465 18.28 23.46 -6.48
N ASN A 466 18.62 23.01 -7.68
CA ASN A 466 19.80 23.41 -8.46
C ASN A 466 20.07 24.92 -8.40
N LYS A 467 20.84 25.36 -7.42
CA LYS A 467 21.67 26.58 -7.42
C LYS A 467 22.31 26.78 -6.04
N LEU A 468 23.28 25.95 -5.71
CA LEU A 468 24.37 26.34 -4.76
C LEU A 468 25.64 25.67 -5.22
N GLU A 469 26.69 26.47 -5.38
CA GLU A 469 28.03 26.04 -5.71
C GLU A 469 28.53 25.01 -4.69
N PRO A 470 29.45 24.10 -5.06
CA PRO A 470 29.92 23.05 -4.18
C PRO A 470 30.74 23.68 -3.03
N ILE A 471 30.17 23.65 -1.83
CA ILE A 471 30.93 23.88 -0.61
C ILE A 471 31.83 22.66 -0.43
N SER A 472 33.13 22.85 -0.54
CA SER A 472 34.15 21.83 -0.33
C SER A 472 34.03 21.25 1.09
N LEU A 473 33.87 19.95 1.19
CA LEU A 473 33.84 19.13 2.43
C LEU A 473 35.23 18.99 3.12
N TRP A 474 36.06 20.05 3.11
CA TRP A 474 37.35 20.04 3.76
C TRP A 474 37.43 21.22 4.72
N GLN A 475 37.00 21.03 5.94
CA GLN A 475 37.49 21.66 7.18
C GLN A 475 36.52 21.39 8.32
N ILE A 476 36.51 20.16 8.85
CA ILE A 476 36.16 19.90 10.24
C ILE A 476 37.30 19.08 10.80
N ASP A 477 38.26 19.78 11.44
CA ASP A 477 39.25 19.17 12.33
C ASP A 477 38.51 18.67 13.58
N ILE A 478 38.48 17.38 13.77
CA ILE A 478 38.02 16.74 15.01
C ILE A 478 39.30 16.42 15.78
N PRO A 479 39.57 17.02 16.96
CA PRO A 479 40.64 16.53 17.84
C PRO A 479 40.22 15.22 18.48
N PHE A 480 41.16 14.26 18.49
CA PHE A 480 41.07 12.98 19.18
C PHE A 480 40.94 13.13 20.71
#